data_a02017e8f378086d2b2f9f8bfa8f23a1
#
_entry.id   a02017e8f378086d2b2f9f8bfa8f23a1
#
_cell.length_a   1.000
_cell.length_b   1.000
_cell.length_c   1.000
_cell.angle_alpha   90.00
_cell.angle_beta   90.00
_cell.angle_gamma   90.00
#
_symmetry.space_group_name_H-M   'P 1'
#
loop_
_entity.id
_entity.type
_entity.pdbx_description
1 polymer ?
#
loop_
_entity_poly.entity_id
_entity_poly.type
_entity_poly.pdbx_seq_one_letter_code
_entity_poly.pdbx_strand_id
1 'polypeptide(L)'
;MNSFCQIEPSYAPIVDMQFRGLHWIEASAGTGKTYTLSSLMVRVLLHDYLPHQVIATTFTRAAAAELKTRIRKRLQETLHFLQPYQALSSTEVLAQAQLKQDVLFQKILHDYADKIGYACERLKLVLDQFDELFVGTLDSFSQKLLTEFSFESGRIEHVSISDQAKQYTQQIIHDVLREWIQLQPQANIDFLLLKGILKAPLAYVDVVQKSLDFASAKMQTVKPQPLDTDLLSACLNQLASFTVEDLQELQAYYAGELEE
;
A
#
# COMPACT_ATOMS: atom_id res chain seq x y z
N MET A 1 6.68 -25.74 16.10
CA MET A 1 8.07 -25.52 16.50
C MET A 1 8.75 -24.79 15.35
N ASN A 2 8.97 -23.49 15.50
CA ASN A 2 9.57 -22.65 14.48
C ASN A 2 11.09 -22.83 14.50
N SER A 3 11.61 -23.63 13.59
CA SER A 3 13.05 -23.60 13.31
C SER A 3 13.33 -22.38 12.42
N PHE A 4 13.49 -21.22 13.02
CA PHE A 4 14.16 -20.11 12.35
C PHE A 4 15.57 -20.56 12.04
N CYS A 5 15.91 -20.63 10.75
CA CYS A 5 17.26 -20.92 10.30
C CYS A 5 18.20 -19.89 10.91
N GLN A 6 19.14 -20.34 11.77
CA GLN A 6 20.19 -19.48 12.28
C GLN A 6 21.08 -19.10 11.08
N ILE A 7 21.15 -17.82 10.77
CA ILE A 7 22.01 -17.29 9.71
C ILE A 7 23.45 -17.42 10.21
N GLU A 8 24.25 -18.26 9.55
CA GLU A 8 25.67 -18.31 9.82
C GLU A 8 26.33 -16.97 9.46
N PRO A 9 27.27 -16.47 10.27
CA PRO A 9 27.90 -15.16 10.05
C PRO A 9 28.63 -15.02 8.71
N SER A 10 28.92 -16.11 8.02
CA SER A 10 29.59 -16.17 6.72
C SER A 10 28.64 -16.24 5.51
N TYR A 11 27.31 -16.28 5.72
CA TYR A 11 26.33 -16.43 4.64
C TYR A 11 26.27 -15.20 3.75
N ALA A 12 26.63 -15.37 2.48
CA ALA A 12 26.54 -14.34 1.46
C ALA A 12 25.32 -14.62 0.54
N PRO A 13 24.21 -13.88 0.63
CA PRO A 13 22.97 -14.18 -0.11
C PRO A 13 23.19 -14.38 -1.62
N ILE A 14 24.07 -13.58 -2.24
CA ILE A 14 24.35 -13.67 -3.68
C ILE A 14 25.04 -14.97 -4.05
N VAL A 15 25.81 -15.58 -3.13
CA VAL A 15 26.59 -16.80 -3.41
C VAL A 15 25.85 -18.04 -2.96
N ASP A 16 25.36 -18.02 -1.72
CA ASP A 16 24.96 -19.23 -0.99
C ASP A 16 23.46 -19.53 -1.10
N MET A 17 22.66 -18.53 -1.48
CA MET A 17 21.22 -18.71 -1.53
C MET A 17 20.80 -19.76 -2.55
N GLN A 18 20.08 -20.77 -2.07
CA GLN A 18 19.40 -21.76 -2.90
C GLN A 18 18.00 -21.24 -3.23
N PHE A 19 17.52 -21.50 -4.46
CA PHE A 19 16.20 -21.01 -4.92
C PHE A 19 15.05 -21.96 -4.53
N ARG A 20 15.09 -22.44 -3.28
CA ARG A 20 14.05 -23.31 -2.69
C ARG A 20 13.79 -22.90 -1.24
N GLY A 21 12.55 -22.95 -0.83
CA GLY A 21 12.14 -22.62 0.53
C GLY A 21 11.97 -21.12 0.77
N LEU A 22 11.91 -20.74 2.03
CA LEU A 22 11.76 -19.37 2.48
C LEU A 22 13.11 -18.81 2.93
N HIS A 23 13.51 -17.70 2.35
CA HIS A 23 14.73 -16.99 2.71
C HIS A 23 14.39 -15.60 3.25
N TRP A 24 14.98 -15.25 4.38
CA TRP A 24 14.86 -13.93 4.99
C TRP A 24 16.21 -13.22 4.89
N ILE A 25 16.25 -12.07 4.23
CA ILE A 25 17.45 -11.25 4.08
C ILE A 25 17.26 -9.95 4.83
N GLU A 26 17.95 -9.78 5.94
CA GLU A 26 17.95 -8.54 6.71
C GLU A 26 19.05 -7.62 6.20
N ALA A 27 18.70 -6.36 5.96
CA ALA A 27 19.66 -5.38 5.47
C ALA A 27 19.25 -3.97 5.94
N SER A 28 20.19 -3.25 6.55
CA SER A 28 20.02 -1.85 6.97
C SER A 28 19.90 -0.88 5.80
N ALA A 29 19.52 0.37 6.02
CA ALA A 29 19.52 1.38 4.98
C ALA A 29 20.95 1.60 4.42
N GLY A 30 21.10 1.65 3.10
CA GLY A 30 22.40 1.86 2.45
C GLY A 30 23.28 0.63 2.30
N THR A 31 22.89 -0.55 2.79
CA THR A 31 23.70 -1.78 2.74
C THR A 31 23.65 -2.55 1.41
N GLY A 32 23.11 -1.94 0.36
CA GLY A 32 23.08 -2.57 -0.96
C GLY A 32 21.90 -3.53 -1.19
N LYS A 33 20.78 -3.40 -0.45
CA LYS A 33 19.57 -4.26 -0.62
C LYS A 33 19.15 -4.43 -2.08
N THR A 34 19.06 -3.33 -2.81
CA THR A 34 18.62 -3.36 -4.21
C THR A 34 19.67 -4.02 -5.12
N TYR A 35 20.95 -3.84 -4.80
CA TYR A 35 22.04 -4.55 -5.50
C TYR A 35 21.95 -6.05 -5.26
N THR A 36 21.80 -6.48 -4.02
CA THR A 36 21.65 -7.89 -3.66
C THR A 36 20.44 -8.50 -4.35
N LEU A 37 19.27 -7.82 -4.28
CA LEU A 37 18.03 -8.30 -4.90
C LEU A 37 18.17 -8.40 -6.43
N SER A 38 18.69 -7.38 -7.11
CA SER A 38 18.89 -7.43 -8.56
C SER A 38 19.89 -8.51 -8.97
N SER A 39 20.93 -8.75 -8.17
CA SER A 39 21.89 -9.82 -8.40
C SER A 39 21.30 -11.22 -8.21
N LEU A 40 20.46 -11.40 -7.18
CA LEU A 40 19.69 -12.63 -6.99
C LEU A 40 18.72 -12.89 -8.14
N MET A 41 18.04 -11.86 -8.64
CA MET A 41 17.16 -11.98 -9.81
C MET A 41 17.92 -12.45 -11.06
N VAL A 42 19.14 -11.94 -11.28
CA VAL A 42 20.00 -12.44 -12.38
C VAL A 42 20.29 -13.93 -12.19
N ARG A 43 20.66 -14.37 -10.99
CA ARG A 43 20.93 -15.80 -10.71
C ARG A 43 19.70 -16.67 -10.91
N VAL A 44 18.53 -16.24 -10.42
CA VAL A 44 17.25 -16.95 -10.59
C VAL A 44 16.93 -17.14 -12.07
N LEU A 45 17.04 -16.08 -12.86
CA LEU A 45 16.72 -16.09 -14.29
C LEU A 45 17.78 -16.83 -15.14
N LEU A 46 19.03 -16.87 -14.68
CA LEU A 46 20.09 -17.69 -15.30
C LEU A 46 19.91 -19.17 -14.99
N HIS A 47 19.36 -19.53 -13.83
CA HIS A 47 19.08 -20.91 -13.46
C HIS A 47 18.04 -21.51 -14.43
N ASP A 48 16.94 -22.04 -13.99
CA ASP A 48 15.95 -22.71 -14.85
C ASP A 48 14.59 -21.96 -14.92
N TYR A 49 14.51 -20.78 -14.30
CA TYR A 49 13.23 -20.03 -14.23
C TYR A 49 13.07 -19.05 -15.40
N LEU A 50 11.93 -19.08 -16.04
CA LEU A 50 11.55 -18.12 -17.09
C LEU A 50 10.99 -16.83 -16.46
N PRO A 51 11.05 -15.67 -17.16
CA PRO A 51 10.55 -14.40 -16.63
C PRO A 51 9.13 -14.45 -16.09
N HIS A 52 8.20 -15.12 -16.77
CA HIS A 52 6.79 -15.24 -16.33
C HIS A 52 6.60 -16.08 -15.06
N GLN A 53 7.59 -16.89 -14.67
CA GLN A 53 7.58 -17.72 -13.46
C GLN A 53 8.08 -16.97 -12.22
N VAL A 54 8.60 -15.76 -12.40
CA VAL A 54 9.25 -14.99 -11.35
C VAL A 54 8.42 -13.74 -11.04
N ILE A 55 8.19 -13.49 -9.77
CA ILE A 55 7.41 -12.36 -9.28
C ILE A 55 8.25 -11.57 -8.30
N ALA A 56 8.35 -10.26 -8.52
CA ALA A 56 8.94 -9.33 -7.58
C ALA A 56 7.93 -8.27 -7.16
N THR A 57 7.73 -8.10 -5.85
CA THR A 57 6.79 -7.12 -5.33
C THR A 57 7.48 -6.09 -4.44
N THR A 58 6.94 -4.87 -4.46
CA THR A 58 7.36 -3.76 -3.63
C THR A 58 6.14 -3.06 -3.03
N PHE A 59 6.38 -2.10 -2.15
CA PHE A 59 5.29 -1.35 -1.51
C PHE A 59 4.72 -0.23 -2.40
N THR A 60 5.57 0.42 -3.22
CA THR A 60 5.16 1.57 -4.02
C THR A 60 5.39 1.34 -5.52
N ARG A 61 4.56 1.97 -6.36
CA ARG A 61 4.71 1.94 -7.82
C ARG A 61 6.06 2.49 -8.27
N ALA A 62 6.54 3.56 -7.62
CA ALA A 62 7.85 4.15 -7.92
C ALA A 62 8.99 3.17 -7.64
N ALA A 63 8.98 2.49 -6.47
CA ALA A 63 9.99 1.48 -6.13
C ALA A 63 9.93 0.28 -7.08
N ALA A 64 8.74 -0.13 -7.54
CA ALA A 64 8.60 -1.21 -8.52
C ALA A 64 9.22 -0.83 -9.88
N ALA A 65 8.97 0.38 -10.37
CA ALA A 65 9.55 0.88 -11.62
C ALA A 65 11.09 0.98 -11.53
N GLU A 66 11.60 1.49 -10.42
CA GLU A 66 13.04 1.54 -10.15
C GLU A 66 13.65 0.14 -10.10
N LEU A 67 13.02 -0.80 -9.39
CA LEU A 67 13.48 -2.18 -9.30
C LEU A 67 13.51 -2.85 -10.68
N LYS A 68 12.44 -2.69 -11.49
CA LYS A 68 12.37 -3.22 -12.85
C LYS A 68 13.54 -2.71 -13.70
N THR A 69 13.82 -1.41 -13.63
CA THR A 69 14.94 -0.77 -14.36
C THR A 69 16.28 -1.31 -13.89
N ARG A 70 16.48 -1.48 -12.58
CA ARG A 70 17.73 -1.99 -12.01
C ARG A 70 17.98 -3.47 -12.37
N ILE A 71 16.94 -4.31 -12.36
CA ILE A 71 17.04 -5.71 -12.79
C ILE A 71 17.46 -5.78 -14.27
N ARG A 72 16.76 -5.03 -15.14
CA ARG A 72 17.08 -4.99 -16.58
C ARG A 72 18.55 -4.56 -16.82
N LYS A 73 18.96 -3.49 -16.17
CA LYS A 73 20.33 -2.98 -16.25
C LYS A 73 21.34 -4.05 -15.79
N ARG A 74 21.07 -4.73 -14.68
CA ARG A 74 21.97 -5.76 -14.14
C ARG A 74 22.08 -6.99 -15.06
N LEU A 75 20.98 -7.38 -15.71
CA LEU A 75 20.99 -8.44 -16.73
C LEU A 75 21.84 -8.04 -17.94
N GLN A 76 21.71 -6.81 -18.43
CA GLN A 76 22.51 -6.28 -19.54
C GLN A 76 24.00 -6.20 -19.19
N GLU A 77 24.32 -5.69 -18.01
CA GLU A 77 25.69 -5.64 -17.50
C GLU A 77 26.31 -7.04 -17.42
N THR A 78 25.54 -8.01 -16.94
CA THR A 78 25.99 -9.40 -16.83
C THR A 78 26.21 -10.02 -18.21
N LEU A 79 25.31 -9.81 -19.15
CA LEU A 79 25.47 -10.29 -20.52
C LEU A 79 26.71 -9.68 -21.16
N HIS A 80 26.89 -8.36 -21.08
CA HIS A 80 28.05 -7.67 -21.62
C HIS A 80 29.34 -8.16 -20.97
N PHE A 81 29.33 -8.39 -19.65
CA PHE A 81 30.47 -8.93 -18.92
C PHE A 81 30.85 -10.33 -19.39
N LEU A 82 29.91 -11.23 -19.68
CA LEU A 82 30.15 -12.60 -20.07
C LEU A 82 30.60 -12.77 -21.52
N GLN A 83 30.28 -11.85 -22.42
CA GLN A 83 30.62 -11.97 -23.86
C GLN A 83 32.09 -12.26 -24.16
N PRO A 84 33.09 -11.58 -23.54
CA PRO A 84 34.51 -11.85 -23.82
C PRO A 84 34.95 -13.25 -23.37
N TYR A 85 34.28 -13.86 -22.41
CA TYR A 85 34.63 -15.17 -21.85
C TYR A 85 34.20 -16.35 -22.72
N GLN A 86 33.35 -16.13 -23.73
CA GLN A 86 32.89 -17.21 -24.62
C GLN A 86 34.01 -17.87 -25.42
N ALA A 87 35.09 -17.14 -25.65
CA ALA A 87 36.26 -17.64 -26.40
C ALA A 87 37.33 -18.29 -25.52
N LEU A 88 37.16 -18.27 -24.20
CA LEU A 88 38.14 -18.77 -23.23
C LEU A 88 37.85 -20.23 -22.83
N SER A 89 38.89 -20.94 -22.46
CA SER A 89 38.76 -22.28 -21.84
C SER A 89 38.22 -22.15 -20.40
N SER A 90 37.60 -23.22 -19.90
CA SER A 90 37.07 -23.27 -18.53
C SER A 90 38.10 -22.94 -17.46
N THR A 91 39.36 -23.37 -17.65
CA THR A 91 40.48 -23.12 -16.74
C THR A 91 40.88 -21.64 -16.71
N GLU A 92 40.86 -20.97 -17.85
CA GLU A 92 41.16 -19.54 -17.95
C GLU A 92 39.99 -18.70 -17.35
N VAL A 93 38.74 -19.12 -17.56
CA VAL A 93 37.57 -18.49 -16.95
C VAL A 93 37.66 -18.57 -15.43
N LEU A 94 37.95 -19.72 -14.85
CA LEU A 94 38.07 -19.89 -13.41
C LEU A 94 39.24 -19.09 -12.82
N ALA A 95 40.38 -19.02 -13.50
CA ALA A 95 41.51 -18.19 -13.05
C ALA A 95 41.14 -16.70 -13.01
N GLN A 96 40.37 -16.23 -14.00
CA GLN A 96 39.90 -14.83 -14.03
C GLN A 96 38.79 -14.56 -13.04
N ALA A 97 37.95 -15.54 -12.66
CA ALA A 97 36.89 -15.40 -11.68
C ALA A 97 37.43 -14.90 -10.33
N GLN A 98 38.58 -15.45 -9.90
CA GLN A 98 39.21 -15.09 -8.62
C GLN A 98 39.68 -13.63 -8.55
N LEU A 99 39.90 -12.99 -9.70
CA LEU A 99 40.36 -11.60 -9.78
C LEU A 99 39.22 -10.56 -9.78
N LYS A 100 37.97 -10.98 -9.81
CA LYS A 100 36.83 -10.07 -9.87
C LYS A 100 36.42 -9.60 -8.49
N GLN A 101 36.07 -8.31 -8.37
CA GLN A 101 35.58 -7.73 -7.14
C GLN A 101 34.06 -7.92 -6.98
N ASP A 102 33.32 -8.04 -8.09
CA ASP A 102 31.87 -8.24 -8.07
C ASP A 102 31.53 -9.70 -7.78
N VAL A 103 30.89 -9.91 -6.63
CA VAL A 103 30.52 -11.23 -6.09
C VAL A 103 29.59 -12.01 -7.04
N LEU A 104 28.67 -11.32 -7.73
CA LEU A 104 27.79 -11.94 -8.71
C LEU A 104 28.58 -12.48 -9.89
N PHE A 105 29.50 -11.69 -10.42
CA PHE A 105 30.31 -12.08 -11.57
C PHE A 105 31.29 -13.24 -11.24
N GLN A 106 31.87 -13.22 -10.04
CA GLN A 106 32.67 -14.37 -9.56
C GLN A 106 31.80 -15.64 -9.55
N LYS A 107 30.61 -15.57 -8.95
CA LYS A 107 29.73 -16.72 -8.83
C LYS A 107 29.28 -17.25 -10.18
N ILE A 108 28.90 -16.37 -11.12
CA ILE A 108 28.50 -16.79 -12.47
C ILE A 108 29.65 -17.42 -13.24
N LEU A 109 30.88 -16.84 -13.22
CA LEU A 109 32.03 -17.43 -13.88
C LEU A 109 32.37 -18.79 -13.28
N HIS A 110 32.19 -18.97 -11.97
CA HIS A 110 32.43 -20.27 -11.34
C HIS A 110 31.36 -21.30 -11.74
N ASP A 111 30.10 -20.94 -11.70
CA ASP A 111 28.97 -21.88 -11.94
C ASP A 111 28.80 -22.23 -13.42
N TYR A 112 29.26 -21.37 -14.32
CA TYR A 112 29.09 -21.51 -15.78
C TYR A 112 30.44 -21.57 -16.55
N ALA A 113 31.56 -21.87 -15.89
CA ALA A 113 32.87 -21.87 -16.51
C ALA A 113 32.97 -22.75 -17.78
N ASP A 114 32.26 -23.86 -17.78
CA ASP A 114 32.21 -24.84 -18.90
C ASP A 114 31.10 -24.55 -19.92
N LYS A 115 30.23 -23.59 -19.65
CA LYS A 115 29.00 -23.28 -20.43
C LYS A 115 28.65 -21.80 -20.51
N ILE A 116 29.67 -20.94 -20.65
CA ILE A 116 29.51 -19.49 -20.78
C ILE A 116 28.60 -19.12 -21.97
N GLY A 117 28.74 -19.83 -23.10
CA GLY A 117 27.89 -19.64 -24.27
C GLY A 117 26.40 -19.82 -23.93
N TYR A 118 26.09 -20.89 -23.22
CA TYR A 118 24.70 -21.12 -22.72
C TYR A 118 24.22 -19.99 -21.81
N ALA A 119 25.04 -19.53 -20.87
CA ALA A 119 24.66 -18.42 -19.99
C ALA A 119 24.38 -17.13 -20.78
N CYS A 120 25.15 -16.83 -21.81
CA CYS A 120 24.91 -15.69 -22.69
C CYS A 120 23.62 -15.82 -23.50
N GLU A 121 23.34 -16.99 -24.09
CA GLU A 121 22.08 -17.25 -24.81
C GLU A 121 20.86 -17.16 -23.89
N ARG A 122 21.01 -17.71 -22.70
CA ARG A 122 19.96 -17.63 -21.66
C ARG A 122 19.65 -16.19 -21.26
N LEU A 123 20.68 -15.35 -21.04
CA LEU A 123 20.49 -13.93 -20.72
C LEU A 123 19.84 -13.15 -21.86
N LYS A 124 20.17 -13.46 -23.11
CA LYS A 124 19.52 -12.86 -24.28
C LYS A 124 18.02 -13.22 -24.27
N LEU A 125 17.68 -14.49 -24.13
CA LEU A 125 16.30 -14.97 -24.05
C LEU A 125 15.53 -14.27 -22.92
N VAL A 126 16.13 -14.17 -21.74
CA VAL A 126 15.52 -13.47 -20.58
C VAL A 126 15.29 -11.99 -20.87
N LEU A 127 16.23 -11.32 -21.54
CA LEU A 127 16.09 -9.91 -21.93
C LEU A 127 15.00 -9.70 -22.98
N ASP A 128 14.87 -10.61 -23.94
CA ASP A 128 13.83 -10.58 -24.96
C ASP A 128 12.42 -10.79 -24.35
N GLN A 129 12.31 -11.65 -23.33
CA GLN A 129 11.08 -11.93 -22.61
C GLN A 129 10.93 -11.11 -21.31
N PHE A 130 11.72 -10.07 -21.13
CA PHE A 130 11.78 -9.33 -19.86
C PHE A 130 10.45 -8.69 -19.46
N ASP A 131 9.59 -8.38 -20.42
CA ASP A 131 8.30 -7.77 -20.14
C ASP A 131 7.28 -8.75 -19.54
N GLU A 132 7.53 -10.06 -19.64
CA GLU A 132 6.75 -11.10 -18.97
C GLU A 132 7.08 -11.19 -17.47
N LEU A 133 8.22 -10.64 -17.02
CA LEU A 133 8.60 -10.59 -15.62
C LEU A 133 7.67 -9.64 -14.86
N PHE A 134 6.97 -10.17 -13.88
CA PHE A 134 6.14 -9.34 -13.03
C PHE A 134 6.98 -8.59 -11.99
N VAL A 135 7.03 -7.27 -12.10
CA VAL A 135 7.59 -6.38 -11.07
C VAL A 135 6.55 -5.32 -10.77
N GLY A 136 5.95 -5.35 -9.59
CA GLY A 136 4.85 -4.47 -9.25
C GLY A 136 4.63 -4.32 -7.75
N THR A 137 3.54 -3.64 -7.38
CA THR A 137 3.10 -3.60 -5.99
C THR A 137 2.33 -4.88 -5.64
N LEU A 138 2.23 -5.17 -4.34
CA LEU A 138 1.43 -6.31 -3.87
C LEU A 138 -0.03 -6.20 -4.32
N ASP A 139 -0.60 -4.98 -4.31
CA ASP A 139 -1.96 -4.72 -4.81
C ASP A 139 -2.09 -5.03 -6.30
N SER A 140 -1.10 -4.60 -7.11
CA SER A 140 -1.07 -4.90 -8.54
C SER A 140 -0.96 -6.40 -8.83
N PHE A 141 -0.21 -7.12 -7.98
CA PHE A 141 -0.10 -8.58 -8.06
C PHE A 141 -1.43 -9.26 -7.71
N SER A 142 -2.08 -8.83 -6.63
CA SER A 142 -3.40 -9.34 -6.23
C SER A 142 -4.44 -9.10 -7.32
N GLN A 143 -4.43 -7.92 -7.94
CA GLN A 143 -5.31 -7.58 -9.05
C GLN A 143 -5.04 -8.46 -10.27
N LYS A 144 -3.76 -8.70 -10.61
CA LYS A 144 -3.38 -9.61 -11.69
C LYS A 144 -3.90 -11.03 -11.44
N LEU A 145 -3.71 -11.57 -10.23
CA LEU A 145 -4.23 -12.89 -9.86
C LEU A 145 -5.75 -12.96 -9.98
N LEU A 146 -6.48 -11.96 -9.48
CA LEU A 146 -7.94 -11.90 -9.58
C LEU A 146 -8.43 -11.82 -11.04
N THR A 147 -7.64 -11.27 -11.93
CA THR A 147 -7.96 -11.18 -13.35
C THR A 147 -7.65 -12.50 -14.07
N GLU A 148 -6.48 -13.09 -13.81
CA GLU A 148 -6.07 -14.37 -14.43
C GLU A 148 -6.92 -15.54 -13.95
N PHE A 149 -7.28 -15.55 -12.67
CA PHE A 149 -8.08 -16.59 -12.03
C PHE A 149 -9.51 -16.10 -11.71
N SER A 150 -10.09 -15.31 -12.61
CA SER A 150 -11.43 -14.71 -12.42
C SER A 150 -12.51 -15.79 -12.30
N PHE A 151 -12.41 -16.85 -13.07
CA PHE A 151 -13.36 -17.96 -13.06
C PHE A 151 -13.30 -18.76 -11.73
N GLU A 152 -12.10 -19.10 -11.28
CA GLU A 152 -11.87 -19.83 -10.02
C GLU A 152 -12.26 -18.99 -8.80
N SER A 153 -12.11 -17.67 -8.89
CA SER A 153 -12.53 -16.73 -7.83
C SER A 153 -14.04 -16.44 -7.84
N GLY A 154 -14.81 -17.03 -8.79
CA GLY A 154 -16.24 -16.79 -8.94
C GLY A 154 -16.60 -15.40 -9.46
N ARG A 155 -15.66 -14.67 -10.04
CA ARG A 155 -15.87 -13.33 -10.62
C ARG A 155 -15.97 -13.46 -12.14
N ILE A 156 -17.12 -13.12 -12.69
CA ILE A 156 -17.40 -13.21 -14.13
C ILE A 156 -17.09 -11.90 -14.85
N GLU A 157 -17.00 -10.79 -14.12
CA GLU A 157 -16.83 -9.46 -14.69
C GLU A 157 -15.44 -8.86 -14.39
N HIS A 158 -14.93 -8.09 -15.34
CA HIS A 158 -13.73 -7.27 -15.15
C HIS A 158 -13.97 -6.21 -14.06
N VAL A 159 -13.37 -6.39 -12.90
CA VAL A 159 -13.43 -5.41 -11.82
C VAL A 159 -12.40 -4.33 -12.09
N SER A 160 -12.86 -3.13 -12.42
CA SER A 160 -12.00 -1.95 -12.44
C SER A 160 -11.98 -1.30 -11.06
N ILE A 161 -10.79 -0.98 -10.57
CA ILE A 161 -10.66 -0.18 -9.34
C ILE A 161 -10.99 1.27 -9.71
N SER A 162 -12.05 1.82 -9.12
CA SER A 162 -12.47 3.19 -9.31
C SER A 162 -11.99 4.07 -8.16
N ASP A 163 -11.35 5.19 -8.47
CA ASP A 163 -11.01 6.22 -7.49
C ASP A 163 -12.24 7.07 -7.07
N GLN A 164 -13.43 6.73 -7.59
CA GLN A 164 -14.67 7.47 -7.37
C GLN A 164 -15.42 7.08 -6.09
N ALA A 165 -14.86 6.22 -5.23
CA ALA A 165 -15.49 5.78 -4.00
C ALA A 165 -16.01 6.96 -3.15
N LYS A 166 -15.23 8.05 -3.06
CA LYS A 166 -15.62 9.26 -2.33
C LYS A 166 -16.85 9.95 -2.96
N GLN A 167 -16.93 10.01 -4.28
CA GLN A 167 -18.07 10.60 -5.00
C GLN A 167 -19.34 9.77 -4.80
N TYR A 168 -19.24 8.45 -4.93
CA TYR A 168 -20.38 7.55 -4.64
C TYR A 168 -20.84 7.65 -3.19
N THR A 169 -19.91 7.70 -2.23
CA THR A 169 -20.25 7.90 -0.83
C THR A 169 -21.00 9.22 -0.62
N GLN A 170 -20.57 10.30 -1.26
CA GLN A 170 -21.26 11.59 -1.23
C GLN A 170 -22.68 11.50 -1.79
N GLN A 171 -22.85 10.88 -2.96
CA GLN A 171 -24.16 10.70 -3.59
C GLN A 171 -25.11 9.90 -2.69
N ILE A 172 -24.66 8.78 -2.15
CA ILE A 172 -25.44 7.94 -1.24
C ILE A 172 -25.86 8.72 0.00
N ILE A 173 -24.95 9.49 0.61
CA ILE A 173 -25.26 10.33 1.78
C ILE A 173 -26.32 11.36 1.42
N HIS A 174 -26.22 12.02 0.27
CA HIS A 174 -27.23 12.97 -0.18
C HIS A 174 -28.61 12.34 -0.39
N ASP A 175 -28.65 11.16 -0.99
CA ASP A 175 -29.91 10.46 -1.25
C ASP A 175 -30.56 9.97 0.05
N VAL A 176 -29.80 9.36 0.96
CA VAL A 176 -30.27 8.94 2.28
C VAL A 176 -30.75 10.13 3.11
N LEU A 177 -30.00 11.24 3.12
CA LEU A 177 -30.43 12.46 3.84
C LEU A 177 -31.71 13.04 3.24
N ARG A 178 -31.89 13.05 1.92
CA ARG A 178 -33.09 13.53 1.25
C ARG A 178 -34.31 12.70 1.64
N GLU A 179 -34.20 11.37 1.59
CA GLU A 179 -35.27 10.48 2.01
C GLU A 179 -35.61 10.65 3.50
N TRP A 180 -34.57 10.72 4.34
CA TRP A 180 -34.76 10.89 5.78
C TRP A 180 -35.46 12.23 6.12
N ILE A 181 -35.09 13.35 5.48
CA ILE A 181 -35.66 14.65 5.66
C ILE A 181 -37.16 14.64 5.30
N GLN A 182 -37.56 13.95 4.22
CA GLN A 182 -38.96 13.86 3.80
C GLN A 182 -39.86 13.20 4.85
N LEU A 183 -39.29 12.35 5.70
CA LEU A 183 -40.01 11.65 6.77
C LEU A 183 -40.06 12.44 8.09
N GLN A 184 -39.38 13.59 8.19
CA GLN A 184 -39.28 14.33 9.43
C GLN A 184 -40.46 15.36 9.56
N PRO A 185 -40.98 15.59 10.78
CA PRO A 185 -41.85 16.73 11.06
C PRO A 185 -41.14 18.06 10.74
N GLN A 186 -41.91 19.06 10.29
CA GLN A 186 -41.37 20.37 9.92
C GLN A 186 -40.57 21.02 11.06
N ALA A 187 -41.01 20.90 12.31
CA ALA A 187 -40.31 21.44 13.48
C ALA A 187 -38.88 20.88 13.63
N ASN A 188 -38.65 19.59 13.30
CA ASN A 188 -37.34 18.98 13.32
C ASN A 188 -36.44 19.52 12.20
N ILE A 189 -37.04 19.75 11.03
CA ILE A 189 -36.29 20.31 9.87
C ILE A 189 -35.88 21.74 10.21
N ASP A 190 -36.75 22.56 10.75
CA ASP A 190 -36.47 23.94 11.16
C ASP A 190 -35.36 23.99 12.22
N PHE A 191 -35.39 23.07 13.19
CA PHE A 191 -34.33 22.94 14.20
C PHE A 191 -32.98 22.58 13.57
N LEU A 192 -32.95 21.61 12.66
CA LEU A 192 -31.70 21.18 11.98
C LEU A 192 -31.11 22.29 11.08
N LEU A 193 -32.00 23.07 10.42
CA LEU A 193 -31.62 24.25 9.65
C LEU A 193 -31.04 25.35 10.55
N LEU A 194 -31.73 25.63 11.68
CA LEU A 194 -31.26 26.62 12.65
C LEU A 194 -29.88 26.27 13.22
N LYS A 195 -29.65 24.99 13.53
CA LYS A 195 -28.35 24.49 14.02
C LYS A 195 -27.29 24.37 12.92
N GLY A 196 -27.66 24.64 11.67
CA GLY A 196 -26.70 24.55 10.54
C GLY A 196 -26.29 23.12 10.16
N ILE A 197 -26.92 22.11 10.76
CA ILE A 197 -26.58 20.70 10.56
C ILE A 197 -26.77 20.29 9.09
N LEU A 198 -27.81 20.79 8.43
CA LEU A 198 -28.09 20.50 7.01
C LEU A 198 -27.27 21.36 6.02
N LYS A 199 -26.53 22.37 6.50
CA LYS A 199 -25.75 23.28 5.64
C LYS A 199 -24.43 22.67 5.14
N ALA A 200 -23.91 21.62 5.79
CA ALA A 200 -22.65 21.01 5.46
C ALA A 200 -22.76 19.48 5.36
N PRO A 201 -23.51 18.93 4.37
CA PRO A 201 -23.64 17.48 4.20
C PRO A 201 -22.31 16.79 3.97
N LEU A 202 -21.29 17.51 3.46
CA LEU A 202 -19.95 16.98 3.26
C LEU A 202 -19.23 16.63 4.57
N ALA A 203 -19.60 17.21 5.70
CA ALA A 203 -19.04 16.87 7.01
C ALA A 203 -19.35 15.41 7.42
N TYR A 204 -20.44 14.84 6.91
CA TYR A 204 -20.80 13.45 7.19
C TYR A 204 -20.01 12.44 6.36
N VAL A 205 -19.44 12.84 5.23
CA VAL A 205 -18.68 11.95 4.34
C VAL A 205 -17.49 11.34 5.08
N ASP A 206 -16.74 12.16 5.81
CA ASP A 206 -15.55 11.68 6.53
C ASP A 206 -15.93 10.76 7.70
N VAL A 207 -17.08 11.01 8.35
CA VAL A 207 -17.59 10.15 9.43
C VAL A 207 -18.02 8.79 8.88
N VAL A 208 -18.76 8.80 7.76
CA VAL A 208 -19.20 7.55 7.10
C VAL A 208 -17.99 6.78 6.57
N GLN A 209 -17.04 7.45 5.95
CA GLN A 209 -15.82 6.82 5.45
C GLN A 209 -15.04 6.13 6.57
N LYS A 210 -14.81 6.83 7.69
CA LYS A 210 -14.19 6.25 8.89
C LYS A 210 -14.97 5.07 9.45
N SER A 211 -16.31 5.14 9.42
CA SER A 211 -17.16 4.03 9.88
C SER A 211 -17.05 2.80 8.97
N LEU A 212 -16.88 3.00 7.67
CA LEU A 212 -16.65 1.91 6.70
C LEU A 212 -15.28 1.29 6.87
N ASP A 213 -14.24 2.09 7.17
CA ASP A 213 -12.88 1.60 7.43
C ASP A 213 -12.84 0.70 8.68
N PHE A 214 -13.78 0.89 9.62
CA PHE A 214 -13.94 0.09 10.83
C PHE A 214 -15.25 -0.72 10.82
N ALA A 215 -15.52 -1.44 9.75
CA ALA A 215 -16.75 -2.21 9.55
C ALA A 215 -17.09 -3.21 10.69
N SER A 216 -16.09 -3.62 11.49
CA SER A 216 -16.27 -4.46 12.69
C SER A 216 -16.63 -3.67 13.95
N ALA A 217 -16.52 -2.36 13.93
CA ALA A 217 -16.86 -1.52 15.08
C ALA A 217 -18.39 -1.40 15.21
N LYS A 218 -18.95 -1.94 16.31
CA LYS A 218 -20.36 -1.74 16.64
C LYS A 218 -20.53 -0.28 17.04
N MET A 219 -21.27 0.49 16.26
CA MET A 219 -21.73 1.82 16.68
C MET A 219 -22.65 1.66 17.91
N GLN A 220 -22.19 2.13 19.06
CA GLN A 220 -23.08 2.30 20.20
C GLN A 220 -23.94 3.52 19.93
N THR A 221 -25.22 3.30 19.68
CA THR A 221 -26.20 4.39 19.71
C THR A 221 -26.33 4.84 21.15
N VAL A 222 -25.77 6.01 21.45
CA VAL A 222 -26.07 6.69 22.70
C VAL A 222 -27.55 7.04 22.64
N LYS A 223 -28.39 6.37 23.48
CA LYS A 223 -29.81 6.78 23.62
C LYS A 223 -29.78 8.21 24.13
N PRO A 224 -30.39 9.17 23.40
CA PRO A 224 -30.49 10.51 23.90
C PRO A 224 -31.26 10.44 25.23
N GLN A 225 -30.70 11.03 26.28
CA GLN A 225 -31.46 11.19 27.50
C GLN A 225 -32.70 12.06 27.18
N PRO A 226 -33.91 11.66 27.62
CA PRO A 226 -35.07 12.49 27.42
C PRO A 226 -34.80 13.88 28.04
N LEU A 227 -35.06 14.92 27.27
CA LEU A 227 -34.96 16.28 27.77
C LEU A 227 -35.93 16.39 28.97
N ASP A 228 -35.42 16.84 30.11
CA ASP A 228 -36.25 17.17 31.24
C ASP A 228 -37.07 18.42 30.88
N THR A 229 -38.28 18.16 30.39
CA THR A 229 -39.20 19.21 29.94
C THR A 229 -39.65 20.10 31.11
N ASP A 230 -39.66 19.59 32.34
CA ASP A 230 -40.06 20.31 33.53
C ASP A 230 -38.96 21.30 33.94
N LEU A 231 -37.70 20.85 33.90
CA LEU A 231 -36.54 21.73 34.11
C LEU A 231 -36.45 22.81 33.03
N LEU A 232 -36.69 22.47 31.78
CA LEU A 232 -36.68 23.42 30.67
C LEU A 232 -37.81 24.47 30.82
N SER A 233 -38.99 24.00 31.18
CA SER A 233 -40.17 24.90 31.42
C SER A 233 -39.93 25.82 32.61
N ALA A 234 -39.30 25.31 33.68
CA ALA A 234 -38.91 26.11 34.83
C ALA A 234 -37.89 27.19 34.46
N CYS A 235 -36.86 26.83 33.70
CA CYS A 235 -35.84 27.76 33.20
C CYS A 235 -36.44 28.82 32.26
N LEU A 236 -37.37 28.43 31.37
CA LEU A 236 -38.04 29.36 30.47
C LEU A 236 -38.97 30.33 31.23
N ASN A 237 -39.70 29.85 32.25
CA ASN A 237 -40.53 30.68 33.11
C ASN A 237 -39.67 31.68 33.93
N GLN A 238 -38.52 31.25 34.43
CA GLN A 238 -37.55 32.12 35.06
C GLN A 238 -37.03 33.20 34.11
N LEU A 239 -36.64 32.82 32.88
CA LEU A 239 -36.19 33.77 31.86
C LEU A 239 -37.30 34.75 31.45
N ALA A 240 -38.57 34.30 31.38
CA ALA A 240 -39.71 35.13 31.07
C ALA A 240 -40.07 36.12 32.22
N SER A 241 -39.60 35.89 33.42
CA SER A 241 -39.81 36.80 34.57
C SER A 241 -38.75 37.91 34.65
N PHE A 242 -37.67 37.86 33.84
CA PHE A 242 -36.68 38.94 33.80
C PHE A 242 -37.29 40.19 33.14
N THR A 243 -37.18 41.30 33.81
CA THR A 243 -37.53 42.62 33.29
C THR A 243 -36.39 43.17 32.42
N VAL A 244 -36.69 44.23 31.66
CA VAL A 244 -35.64 44.93 30.89
C VAL A 244 -34.60 45.53 31.82
N GLU A 245 -34.96 45.92 33.03
CA GLU A 245 -34.05 46.43 34.06
C GLU A 245 -33.09 45.36 34.55
N ASP A 246 -33.56 44.15 34.83
CA ASP A 246 -32.69 43.00 35.22
C ASP A 246 -31.67 42.65 34.14
N LEU A 247 -32.08 42.73 32.85
CA LEU A 247 -31.17 42.50 31.73
C LEU A 247 -30.09 43.61 31.59
N GLN A 248 -30.48 44.88 31.93
CA GLN A 248 -29.53 45.98 31.94
C GLN A 248 -28.51 45.87 33.09
N GLU A 249 -28.97 45.41 34.27
CA GLU A 249 -28.08 45.15 35.41
C GLU A 249 -27.09 44.01 35.11
N LEU A 250 -27.56 42.90 34.49
CA LEU A 250 -26.71 41.79 34.03
C LEU A 250 -25.68 42.25 33.00
N GLN A 251 -26.12 43.08 32.05
CA GLN A 251 -25.21 43.63 31.03
C GLN A 251 -24.15 44.54 31.62
N ALA A 252 -24.50 45.37 32.63
CA ALA A 252 -23.55 46.23 33.35
C ALA A 252 -22.56 45.39 34.18
N TYR A 253 -23.04 44.32 34.84
CA TYR A 253 -22.17 43.41 35.59
C TYR A 253 -21.08 42.73 34.71
N TYR A 254 -21.49 42.18 33.56
CA TYR A 254 -20.52 41.52 32.64
C TYR A 254 -19.65 42.51 31.87
N ALA A 255 -20.09 43.76 31.67
CA ALA A 255 -19.27 44.83 31.10
C ALA A 255 -18.13 45.25 32.03
N GLY A 256 -18.38 45.19 33.35
CA GLY A 256 -17.34 45.49 34.34
C GLY A 256 -16.30 44.42 34.56
N GLU A 257 -16.62 43.11 34.29
CA GLU A 257 -15.64 41.99 34.38
C GLU A 257 -14.75 41.87 33.15
N LEU A 258 -15.03 42.57 32.07
CA LEU A 258 -14.19 42.55 30.84
C LEU A 258 -13.15 43.66 30.82
N GLU A 259 -13.12 44.56 31.83
CA GLU A 259 -12.16 45.64 31.99
C GLU A 259 -11.08 45.37 33.08
N GLU A 260 -11.11 44.23 33.78
CA GLU A 260 -10.04 43.71 34.63
C GLU A 260 -9.31 42.55 33.91
#